data_3bddfcdd47860ccc9cc711d70f8980c5
#
_entry.id   3bddfcdd47860ccc9cc711d70f8980c5
#
_cell.length_a   1.000
_cell.length_b   1.000
_cell.length_c   1.000
_cell.angle_alpha   90.00
_cell.angle_beta   90.00
_cell.angle_gamma   90.00
#
_symmetry.space_group_name_H-M   'P 1'
#
loop_
_entity.id
_entity.type
_entity.pdbx_description
1 polymer ?
#
loop_
_entity_poly.entity_id
_entity_poly.type
_entity_poly.pdbx_seq_one_letter_code
_entity_poly.pdbx_strand_id
1 'polypeptide(L)'
;FIVIQHLSPDYKSLMVELLSKKTKIPVHRSTDGMVVKPNNIYMIPPKKNMSIFHGRLVLKEKDLTRGVNLPIDIFLRSLAEDKAERAIAIILSGTGSDGTRGVRAIKEQGGMVMVQDESSKFNGMPRAAISTGVADFILPPKTMPDQLMAYVGHPYVVGRKTNEKLLKDESGLTRIFTALREKTKVDFTYYKPST
;
A
#
# COMPACT_ATOMS: atom_id res chain seq x y z
N PHE A 1 -9.28 -3.13 3.13
CA PHE A 1 -8.85 -2.75 1.78
C PHE A 1 -9.35 -1.36 1.44
N ILE A 2 -8.57 -0.61 0.65
CA ILE A 2 -8.99 0.70 0.14
C ILE A 2 -8.82 0.64 -1.38
N VAL A 3 -9.86 0.99 -2.12
CA VAL A 3 -9.88 0.91 -3.57
C VAL A 3 -9.98 2.32 -4.16
N ILE A 4 -8.95 2.71 -4.88
CA ILE A 4 -8.86 3.98 -5.60
C ILE A 4 -9.03 3.69 -7.08
N GLN A 5 -9.89 4.43 -7.73
CA GLN A 5 -10.11 4.31 -9.17
C GLN A 5 -10.43 5.67 -9.80
N HIS A 6 -10.09 5.80 -11.06
CA HIS A 6 -10.55 6.94 -11.85
C HIS A 6 -12.05 6.80 -12.11
N LEU A 7 -12.83 7.69 -11.51
CA LEU A 7 -14.28 7.74 -11.71
C LEU A 7 -14.61 8.94 -12.60
N SER A 8 -15.45 8.71 -13.60
CA SER A 8 -16.07 9.80 -14.35
C SER A 8 -16.89 10.66 -13.39
N PRO A 9 -16.79 11.99 -13.50
CA PRO A 9 -17.63 12.89 -12.69
C PRO A 9 -19.11 12.82 -13.06
N ASP A 10 -19.43 12.33 -14.26
CA ASP A 10 -20.76 12.42 -14.85
C ASP A 10 -21.62 11.17 -14.62
N TYR A 11 -21.00 10.08 -14.16
CA TYR A 11 -21.68 8.81 -13.97
C TYR A 11 -21.64 8.34 -12.51
N LYS A 12 -22.78 7.85 -12.03
CA LYS A 12 -22.86 7.19 -10.72
C LYS A 12 -22.07 5.88 -10.76
N SER A 13 -21.09 5.74 -9.90
CA SER A 13 -20.36 4.48 -9.76
C SER A 13 -21.24 3.46 -9.04
N LEU A 14 -21.43 2.31 -9.69
CA LEU A 14 -22.10 1.13 -9.13
C LEU A 14 -21.09 0.14 -8.49
N MET A 15 -19.84 0.54 -8.32
CA MET A 15 -18.79 -0.39 -7.89
C MET A 15 -19.01 -0.91 -6.46
N VAL A 16 -19.59 -0.09 -5.58
CA VAL A 16 -19.95 -0.53 -4.21
C VAL A 16 -20.96 -1.67 -4.29
N GLU A 17 -22.02 -1.50 -5.08
CA GLU A 17 -23.07 -2.48 -5.26
C GLU A 17 -22.56 -3.77 -5.94
N LEU A 18 -21.68 -3.62 -6.93
CA LEU A 18 -21.06 -4.77 -7.64
C LEU A 18 -20.13 -5.56 -6.72
N LEU A 19 -19.27 -4.90 -5.97
CA LEU A 19 -18.36 -5.56 -5.04
C LEU A 19 -19.13 -6.22 -3.88
N SER A 20 -20.15 -5.57 -3.34
CA SER A 20 -20.97 -6.13 -2.25
C SER A 20 -21.66 -7.45 -2.64
N LYS A 21 -21.94 -7.66 -3.94
CA LYS A 21 -22.45 -8.92 -4.46
C LYS A 21 -21.40 -10.03 -4.58
N LYS A 22 -20.10 -9.67 -4.56
CA LYS A 22 -18.98 -10.60 -4.79
C LYS A 22 -18.20 -10.97 -3.53
N THR A 23 -18.46 -10.30 -2.42
CA THR A 23 -17.74 -10.54 -1.15
C THR A 23 -18.68 -10.45 0.04
N LYS A 24 -18.31 -11.17 1.12
CA LYS A 24 -18.95 -11.04 2.44
C LYS A 24 -18.35 -9.91 3.27
N ILE A 25 -17.23 -9.33 2.83
CA ILE A 25 -16.60 -8.20 3.51
C ILE A 25 -17.44 -6.95 3.26
N PRO A 26 -17.80 -6.18 4.31
CA PRO A 26 -18.56 -4.94 4.15
C PRO A 26 -17.85 -3.96 3.21
N VAL A 27 -18.58 -3.44 2.21
CA VAL A 27 -18.08 -2.46 1.23
C VAL A 27 -18.72 -1.11 1.51
N HIS A 28 -17.89 -0.10 1.72
CA HIS A 28 -18.33 1.26 2.07
C HIS A 28 -17.93 2.26 1.00
N ARG A 29 -18.83 3.19 0.71
CA ARG A 29 -18.45 4.45 0.07
C ARG A 29 -17.84 5.32 1.16
N SER A 30 -16.58 5.74 0.96
CA SER A 30 -15.84 6.52 1.96
C SER A 30 -16.50 7.89 2.21
N THR A 31 -16.51 8.29 3.46
CA THR A 31 -16.90 9.66 3.90
C THR A 31 -15.71 10.31 4.59
N ASP A 32 -15.72 11.64 4.65
CA ASP A 32 -14.64 12.37 5.30
C ASP A 32 -14.56 12.03 6.80
N GLY A 33 -13.33 11.89 7.31
CA GLY A 33 -13.05 11.51 8.70
C GLY A 33 -13.31 10.03 9.04
N MET A 34 -13.76 9.19 8.07
CA MET A 34 -14.07 7.78 8.32
C MET A 34 -12.84 7.00 8.80
N VAL A 35 -12.98 6.30 9.91
CA VAL A 35 -11.91 5.44 10.48
C VAL A 35 -11.79 4.15 9.67
N VAL A 36 -10.58 3.82 9.25
CA VAL A 36 -10.28 2.56 8.58
C VAL A 36 -10.21 1.42 9.59
N LYS A 37 -11.09 0.43 9.43
CA LYS A 37 -11.17 -0.76 10.28
C LYS A 37 -10.74 -2.01 9.51
N PRO A 38 -10.19 -3.04 10.19
CA PRO A 38 -9.91 -4.33 9.57
C PRO A 38 -11.19 -4.97 9.00
N ASN A 39 -11.02 -5.87 8.03
CA ASN A 39 -12.12 -6.61 7.39
C ASN A 39 -13.21 -5.71 6.77
N ASN A 40 -12.82 -4.57 6.22
CA ASN A 40 -13.70 -3.67 5.49
C ASN A 40 -13.06 -3.27 4.15
N ILE A 41 -13.89 -2.92 3.17
CA ILE A 41 -13.48 -2.36 1.88
C ILE A 41 -14.01 -0.93 1.79
N TYR A 42 -13.13 0.01 1.48
CA TYR A 42 -13.42 1.42 1.36
C TYR A 42 -13.22 1.86 -0.08
N MET A 43 -14.25 2.46 -0.69
CA MET A 43 -14.24 2.94 -2.07
C MET A 43 -14.14 4.44 -2.12
N ILE A 44 -13.26 4.98 -2.98
CA ILE A 44 -13.22 6.41 -3.24
C ILE A 44 -14.58 6.89 -3.81
N PRO A 45 -15.19 7.95 -3.27
CA PRO A 45 -16.39 8.53 -3.87
C PRO A 45 -16.07 9.30 -5.16
N PRO A 46 -17.04 9.45 -6.08
CA PRO A 46 -16.90 10.31 -7.25
C PRO A 46 -16.56 11.76 -6.88
N LYS A 47 -15.87 12.48 -7.77
CA LYS A 47 -15.53 13.90 -7.66
C LYS A 47 -14.60 14.26 -6.48
N LYS A 48 -14.09 13.28 -5.73
CA LYS A 48 -13.20 13.52 -4.59
C LYS A 48 -11.81 12.94 -4.87
N ASN A 49 -10.81 13.56 -4.26
CA ASN A 49 -9.54 12.94 -3.92
C ASN A 49 -9.64 12.38 -2.51
N MET A 50 -8.93 11.30 -2.26
CA MET A 50 -8.88 10.65 -0.96
C MET A 50 -7.43 10.50 -0.51
N SER A 51 -7.19 10.76 0.75
CA SER A 51 -5.94 10.48 1.45
C SER A 51 -6.23 9.79 2.78
N ILE A 52 -5.19 9.29 3.45
CA ILE A 52 -5.29 8.71 4.79
C ILE A 52 -4.35 9.45 5.74
N PHE A 53 -4.83 9.70 6.94
CA PHE A 53 -4.06 10.36 7.99
C PHE A 53 -4.45 9.78 9.37
N HIS A 54 -3.48 9.24 10.10
CA HIS A 54 -3.69 8.54 11.38
C HIS A 54 -4.82 7.50 11.35
N GLY A 55 -4.87 6.74 10.23
CA GLY A 55 -5.89 5.70 10.04
C GLY A 55 -7.30 6.22 9.74
N ARG A 56 -7.46 7.51 9.40
CA ARG A 56 -8.71 8.11 8.98
C ARG A 56 -8.63 8.53 7.53
N LEU A 57 -9.71 8.34 6.79
CA LEU A 57 -9.83 8.79 5.40
C LEU A 57 -10.18 10.28 5.39
N VAL A 58 -9.46 11.04 4.59
CA VAL A 58 -9.65 12.47 4.37
C VAL A 58 -10.07 12.69 2.92
N LEU A 59 -11.21 13.33 2.70
CA LEU A 59 -11.74 13.61 1.38
C LEU A 59 -11.60 15.08 1.05
N LYS A 60 -11.09 15.37 -0.16
CA LYS A 60 -11.02 16.74 -0.71
C LYS A 60 -11.67 16.79 -2.08
N GLU A 61 -12.24 17.92 -2.45
CA GLU A 61 -12.69 18.15 -3.82
C GLU A 61 -11.53 17.98 -4.81
N LYS A 62 -11.84 17.49 -6.01
CA LYS A 62 -10.86 17.49 -7.10
C LYS A 62 -10.62 18.92 -7.54
N ASP A 63 -9.38 19.37 -7.46
CA ASP A 63 -8.98 20.64 -8.04
C ASP A 63 -8.70 20.45 -9.53
N LEU A 64 -9.66 20.80 -10.36
CA LEU A 64 -9.55 20.69 -11.81
C LEU A 64 -8.78 21.87 -12.44
N THR A 65 -8.43 22.89 -11.66
CA THR A 65 -7.73 24.08 -12.15
C THR A 65 -6.22 23.89 -12.23
N ARG A 66 -5.68 22.89 -11.51
CA ARG A 66 -4.23 22.64 -11.36
C ARG A 66 -3.68 21.52 -12.25
N GLY A 67 -4.30 21.23 -13.39
CA GLY A 67 -3.81 20.24 -14.35
C GLY A 67 -4.29 18.81 -14.09
N VAL A 68 -3.44 17.82 -14.34
CA VAL A 68 -3.84 16.40 -14.27
C VAL A 68 -4.07 15.97 -12.82
N ASN A 69 -5.28 15.49 -12.53
CA ASN A 69 -5.61 14.94 -11.21
C ASN A 69 -5.19 13.46 -11.14
N LEU A 70 -4.34 13.11 -10.19
CA LEU A 70 -3.77 11.77 -9.99
C LEU A 70 -4.20 11.20 -8.63
N PRO A 71 -5.44 10.70 -8.51
CA PRO A 71 -5.99 10.26 -7.23
C PRO A 71 -5.27 9.05 -6.63
N ILE A 72 -4.69 8.18 -7.47
CA ILE A 72 -3.94 7.01 -6.99
C ILE A 72 -2.61 7.45 -6.38
N ASP A 73 -1.88 8.33 -7.04
CA ASP A 73 -0.64 8.92 -6.49
C ASP A 73 -0.91 9.65 -5.17
N ILE A 74 -1.97 10.47 -5.11
CA ILE A 74 -2.36 11.21 -3.90
C ILE A 74 -2.59 10.24 -2.74
N PHE A 75 -3.37 9.19 -2.99
CA PHE A 75 -3.69 8.22 -1.94
C PHE A 75 -2.46 7.41 -1.50
N LEU A 76 -1.71 6.84 -2.44
CA LEU A 76 -0.56 5.98 -2.11
C LEU A 76 0.55 6.73 -1.38
N ARG A 77 0.80 8.00 -1.71
CA ARG A 77 1.74 8.84 -0.97
C ARG A 77 1.32 9.04 0.48
N SER A 78 0.05 9.39 0.71
CA SER A 78 -0.47 9.52 2.08
C SER A 78 -0.47 8.19 2.84
N LEU A 79 -0.69 7.07 2.14
CA LEU A 79 -0.61 5.72 2.73
C LEU A 79 0.83 5.37 3.13
N ALA A 80 1.82 5.74 2.31
CA ALA A 80 3.23 5.55 2.61
C ALA A 80 3.62 6.31 3.89
N GLU A 81 3.18 7.56 4.03
CA GLU A 81 3.42 8.38 5.22
C GLU A 81 2.71 7.85 6.47
N ASP A 82 1.46 7.37 6.33
CA ASP A 82 0.62 6.90 7.46
C ASP A 82 0.98 5.49 7.95
N LYS A 83 1.43 4.60 7.06
CA LYS A 83 1.63 3.17 7.36
C LYS A 83 3.05 2.68 7.19
N ALA A 84 3.92 3.48 6.56
CA ALA A 84 5.33 3.14 6.31
C ALA A 84 5.49 1.71 5.77
N GLU A 85 6.31 0.87 6.39
CA GLU A 85 6.58 -0.51 6.00
C GLU A 85 5.34 -1.44 6.03
N ARG A 86 4.24 -1.02 6.65
CA ARG A 86 2.97 -1.76 6.66
C ARG A 86 2.08 -1.43 5.47
N ALA A 87 2.48 -0.47 4.64
CA ALA A 87 1.75 -0.11 3.44
C ALA A 87 1.92 -1.17 2.35
N ILE A 88 0.82 -1.56 1.73
CA ILE A 88 0.81 -2.47 0.59
C ILE A 88 0.06 -1.80 -0.55
N ALA A 89 0.72 -1.62 -1.69
CA ALA A 89 0.12 -1.10 -2.90
C ALA A 89 -0.07 -2.22 -3.92
N ILE A 90 -1.24 -2.25 -4.56
CA ILE A 90 -1.54 -3.17 -5.65
C ILE A 90 -2.02 -2.36 -6.85
N ILE A 91 -1.28 -2.40 -7.95
CA ILE A 91 -1.66 -1.74 -9.20
C ILE A 91 -2.26 -2.79 -10.14
N LEU A 92 -3.50 -2.55 -10.53
CA LEU A 92 -4.26 -3.39 -11.46
C LEU A 92 -4.42 -2.71 -12.81
N SER A 93 -5.09 -3.41 -13.74
CA SER A 93 -5.41 -2.94 -15.08
C SER A 93 -5.96 -1.50 -15.07
N GLY A 94 -5.39 -0.66 -15.90
CA GLY A 94 -5.76 0.75 -16.05
C GLY A 94 -4.95 1.45 -17.13
N THR A 95 -5.47 2.59 -17.61
CA THR A 95 -4.80 3.44 -18.59
C THR A 95 -4.00 4.55 -17.91
N GLY A 96 -3.01 5.09 -18.62
CA GLY A 96 -2.17 6.18 -18.10
C GLY A 96 -1.07 5.71 -17.17
N SER A 97 -0.63 6.59 -16.28
CA SER A 97 0.53 6.40 -15.39
C SER A 97 0.27 6.81 -13.94
N ASP A 98 -0.99 7.02 -13.57
CA ASP A 98 -1.33 7.33 -12.17
C ASP A 98 -0.95 6.17 -11.25
N GLY A 99 -0.44 6.47 -10.07
CA GLY A 99 0.12 5.50 -9.13
C GLY A 99 1.63 5.32 -9.22
N THR A 100 2.28 5.81 -10.29
CA THR A 100 3.74 5.66 -10.51
C THR A 100 4.58 6.32 -9.40
N ARG A 101 4.21 7.52 -8.98
CA ARG A 101 4.86 8.23 -7.86
C ARG A 101 4.47 7.63 -6.53
N GLY A 102 3.22 7.18 -6.43
CA GLY A 102 2.69 6.54 -5.23
C GLY A 102 3.41 5.24 -4.90
N VAL A 103 3.65 4.36 -5.87
CA VAL A 103 4.38 3.09 -5.63
C VAL A 103 5.83 3.33 -5.21
N ARG A 104 6.49 4.36 -5.76
CA ARG A 104 7.83 4.77 -5.28
C ARG A 104 7.79 5.20 -3.83
N ALA A 105 6.85 6.07 -3.46
CA ALA A 105 6.70 6.50 -2.06
C ALA A 105 6.44 5.33 -1.11
N ILE A 106 5.59 4.35 -1.50
CA ILE A 106 5.38 3.12 -0.72
C ILE A 106 6.70 2.38 -0.52
N LYS A 107 7.50 2.22 -1.59
CA LYS A 107 8.77 1.48 -1.52
C LYS A 107 9.83 2.21 -0.70
N GLU A 108 9.93 3.52 -0.83
CA GLU A 108 10.83 4.39 -0.05
C GLU A 108 10.57 4.28 1.45
N GLN A 109 9.31 4.07 1.85
CA GLN A 109 8.93 3.84 3.26
C GLN A 109 8.97 2.36 3.68
N GLY A 110 9.57 1.48 2.85
CA GLY A 110 9.72 0.06 3.16
C GLY A 110 8.47 -0.80 2.97
N GLY A 111 7.42 -0.25 2.36
CA GLY A 111 6.21 -0.98 2.03
C GLY A 111 6.38 -1.94 0.84
N MET A 112 5.33 -2.70 0.53
CA MET A 112 5.31 -3.71 -0.53
C MET A 112 4.47 -3.25 -1.72
N VAL A 113 4.95 -3.54 -2.92
CA VAL A 113 4.31 -3.18 -4.19
C VAL A 113 4.05 -4.43 -5.02
N MET A 114 2.78 -4.70 -5.34
CA MET A 114 2.37 -5.69 -6.34
C MET A 114 1.82 -5.00 -7.57
N VAL A 115 2.12 -5.55 -8.74
CA VAL A 115 1.61 -5.03 -10.02
C VAL A 115 1.05 -6.18 -10.84
N GLN A 116 -0.09 -5.94 -11.47
CA GLN A 116 -0.65 -6.90 -12.43
C GLN A 116 0.29 -7.03 -13.63
N ASP A 117 0.51 -8.26 -14.04
CA ASP A 117 1.32 -8.64 -15.18
C ASP A 117 0.63 -8.30 -16.53
N GLU A 118 1.13 -8.87 -17.61
CA GLU A 118 0.61 -8.66 -18.97
C GLU A 118 -0.81 -9.21 -19.20
N SER A 119 -1.39 -9.92 -18.24
CA SER A 119 -2.81 -10.33 -18.27
C SER A 119 -3.78 -9.16 -18.19
N SER A 120 -3.28 -7.94 -17.93
CA SER A 120 -4.10 -6.73 -17.84
C SER A 120 -4.68 -6.34 -19.21
N LYS A 121 -6.03 -6.14 -19.26
CA LYS A 121 -6.70 -5.66 -20.46
C LYS A 121 -6.24 -4.26 -20.89
N PHE A 122 -5.97 -3.40 -19.90
CA PHE A 122 -5.42 -2.06 -20.09
C PHE A 122 -4.11 -1.99 -19.30
N ASN A 123 -3.00 -2.01 -19.99
CA ASN A 123 -1.67 -2.20 -19.38
C ASN A 123 -0.89 -0.90 -19.13
N GLY A 124 -1.46 0.28 -19.39
CA GLY A 124 -0.78 1.57 -19.20
C GLY A 124 -0.28 1.76 -17.77
N MET A 125 -1.16 1.68 -16.79
CA MET A 125 -0.80 1.81 -15.37
C MET A 125 0.14 0.69 -14.88
N PRO A 126 -0.13 -0.61 -15.15
CA PRO A 126 0.80 -1.67 -14.78
C PRO A 126 2.20 -1.47 -15.37
N ARG A 127 2.32 -1.19 -16.67
CA ARG A 127 3.63 -0.96 -17.31
C ARG A 127 4.35 0.25 -16.74
N ALA A 128 3.64 1.36 -16.49
CA ALA A 128 4.21 2.53 -15.85
C ALA A 128 4.72 2.23 -14.43
N ALA A 129 3.99 1.44 -13.65
CA ALA A 129 4.42 1.01 -12.32
C ALA A 129 5.63 0.05 -12.40
N ILE A 130 5.63 -0.94 -13.31
CA ILE A 130 6.74 -1.88 -13.52
C ILE A 130 8.01 -1.12 -13.94
N SER A 131 7.90 -0.13 -14.84
CA SER A 131 9.03 0.65 -15.31
C SER A 131 9.73 1.48 -14.23
N THR A 132 9.10 1.65 -13.06
CA THR A 132 9.75 2.29 -11.90
C THR A 132 10.87 1.44 -11.29
N GLY A 133 10.87 0.13 -11.54
CA GLY A 133 11.80 -0.83 -10.95
C GLY A 133 11.54 -1.16 -9.47
N VAL A 134 10.43 -0.66 -8.86
CA VAL A 134 10.16 -0.85 -7.42
C VAL A 134 9.11 -1.92 -7.11
N ALA A 135 8.56 -2.58 -8.14
CA ALA A 135 7.60 -3.67 -7.95
C ALA A 135 8.28 -4.89 -7.32
N ASP A 136 7.77 -5.35 -6.18
CA ASP A 136 8.25 -6.58 -5.53
C ASP A 136 7.70 -7.82 -6.22
N PHE A 137 6.47 -7.74 -6.73
CA PHE A 137 5.79 -8.85 -7.40
C PHE A 137 5.04 -8.35 -8.63
N ILE A 138 5.22 -9.07 -9.73
CA ILE A 138 4.49 -8.86 -10.99
C ILE A 138 3.75 -10.16 -11.26
N LEU A 139 2.43 -10.16 -11.07
CA LEU A 139 1.62 -11.37 -11.00
C LEU A 139 0.24 -11.19 -11.66
N PRO A 140 -0.35 -12.28 -12.18
CA PRO A 140 -1.75 -12.26 -12.55
C PRO A 140 -2.64 -12.10 -11.31
N PRO A 141 -3.79 -11.42 -11.40
CA PRO A 141 -4.68 -11.15 -10.25
C PRO A 141 -5.11 -12.39 -9.47
N LYS A 142 -5.17 -13.55 -10.14
CA LYS A 142 -5.56 -14.82 -9.52
C LYS A 142 -4.57 -15.30 -8.43
N THR A 143 -3.30 -15.01 -8.58
CA THR A 143 -2.24 -15.45 -7.65
C THR A 143 -1.86 -14.39 -6.62
N MET A 144 -2.29 -13.13 -6.83
CA MET A 144 -2.01 -12.04 -5.87
C MET A 144 -2.52 -12.31 -4.46
N PRO A 145 -3.72 -12.90 -4.24
CA PRO A 145 -4.21 -13.17 -2.89
C PRO A 145 -3.29 -14.13 -2.11
N ASP A 146 -2.83 -15.20 -2.74
CA ASP A 146 -1.93 -16.18 -2.09
C ASP A 146 -0.59 -15.54 -1.75
N GLN A 147 -0.03 -14.76 -2.69
CA GLN A 147 1.21 -14.02 -2.46
C GLN A 147 1.06 -12.96 -1.36
N LEU A 148 -0.08 -12.26 -1.33
CA LEU A 148 -0.39 -11.30 -0.27
C LEU A 148 -0.47 -11.99 1.10
N MET A 149 -1.14 -13.14 1.19
CA MET A 149 -1.26 -13.90 2.43
C MET A 149 0.09 -14.44 2.89
N ALA A 150 0.92 -14.94 1.96
CA ALA A 150 2.29 -15.39 2.25
C ALA A 150 3.14 -14.23 2.79
N TYR A 151 3.06 -13.04 2.17
CA TYR A 151 3.79 -11.85 2.61
C TYR A 151 3.36 -11.41 4.01
N VAL A 152 2.03 -11.25 4.24
CA VAL A 152 1.50 -10.79 5.54
C VAL A 152 1.73 -11.82 6.66
N GLY A 153 1.71 -13.12 6.32
CA GLY A 153 1.98 -14.22 7.26
C GLY A 153 3.47 -14.47 7.52
N HIS A 154 4.37 -13.83 6.77
CA HIS A 154 5.81 -14.08 6.91
C HIS A 154 6.33 -13.60 8.27
N PRO A 155 7.18 -14.41 8.99
CA PRO A 155 7.69 -14.05 10.31
C PRO A 155 8.34 -12.67 10.39
N TYR A 156 9.01 -12.21 9.33
CA TYR A 156 9.59 -10.85 9.26
C TYR A 156 8.54 -9.74 9.27
N VAL A 157 7.34 -9.98 8.74
CA VAL A 157 6.24 -9.01 8.74
C VAL A 157 5.47 -9.10 10.07
N VAL A 158 5.24 -10.33 10.56
CA VAL A 158 4.55 -10.59 11.83
C VAL A 158 5.44 -10.24 13.03
N GLY A 159 6.75 -10.55 12.95
CA GLY A 159 7.72 -10.35 14.02
C GLY A 159 8.11 -8.90 14.28
N ARG A 160 7.79 -7.96 13.36
CA ARG A 160 8.05 -6.53 13.58
C ARG A 160 7.27 -5.94 14.76
N LYS A 161 6.09 -6.47 15.11
CA LYS A 161 5.41 -6.13 16.38
C LYS A 161 6.17 -6.61 17.62
N THR A 162 6.94 -7.69 17.47
CA THR A 162 7.79 -8.25 18.55
C THR A 162 9.11 -7.48 18.63
N ASN A 163 9.62 -6.98 17.50
CA ASN A 163 10.89 -6.26 17.45
C ASN A 163 10.83 -4.86 18.06
N GLU A 164 9.71 -4.13 17.99
CA GLU A 164 9.57 -2.87 18.74
C GLU A 164 9.69 -3.07 20.26
N LYS A 165 9.30 -4.24 20.76
CA LYS A 165 9.44 -4.60 22.16
C LYS A 165 10.86 -5.11 22.48
N LEU A 166 11.50 -5.78 21.51
CA LEU A 166 12.89 -6.27 21.60
C LEU A 166 13.91 -5.15 21.39
N LEU A 167 13.62 -4.13 20.57
CA LEU A 167 14.48 -2.97 20.38
C LEU A 167 14.46 -2.00 21.58
N LYS A 168 13.45 -2.10 22.45
CA LYS A 168 13.40 -1.41 23.75
C LYS A 168 14.10 -2.19 24.87
N ASP A 169 14.48 -3.43 24.61
CA ASP A 169 15.23 -4.26 25.52
C ASP A 169 16.69 -4.30 25.05
N GLU A 170 17.55 -3.50 25.71
CA GLU A 170 19.00 -3.43 25.43
C GLU A 170 19.67 -4.83 25.44
N SER A 171 19.12 -5.75 26.21
CA SER A 171 19.63 -7.14 26.29
C SER A 171 19.34 -7.92 25.01
N GLY A 172 18.21 -7.66 24.34
CA GLY A 172 17.82 -8.29 23.08
C GLY A 172 18.71 -7.88 21.92
N LEU A 173 18.98 -6.60 21.78
CA LEU A 173 19.90 -6.05 20.76
C LEU A 173 21.32 -6.59 20.92
N THR A 174 21.84 -6.64 22.14
CA THR A 174 23.17 -7.18 22.44
C THR A 174 23.27 -8.64 22.03
N ARG A 175 22.26 -9.46 22.29
CA ARG A 175 22.23 -10.86 21.87
C ARG A 175 22.21 -11.04 20.34
N ILE A 176 21.46 -10.18 19.63
CA ILE A 176 21.42 -10.18 18.17
C ILE A 176 22.80 -9.81 17.59
N PHE A 177 23.43 -8.75 18.10
CA PHE A 177 24.74 -8.32 17.65
C PHE A 177 25.82 -9.36 17.96
N THR A 178 25.73 -10.03 19.10
CA THR A 178 26.64 -11.16 19.42
C THR A 178 26.50 -12.30 18.44
N ALA A 179 25.26 -12.72 18.14
CA ALA A 179 25.01 -13.81 17.19
C ALA A 179 25.44 -13.44 15.75
N LEU A 180 25.23 -12.18 15.33
CA LEU A 180 25.70 -11.68 14.04
C LEU A 180 27.24 -11.66 13.98
N ARG A 181 27.89 -11.17 15.02
CA ARG A 181 29.36 -11.12 15.12
C ARG A 181 29.98 -12.52 15.05
N GLU A 182 29.40 -13.51 15.75
CA GLU A 182 29.87 -14.90 15.70
C GLU A 182 29.77 -15.50 14.29
N LYS A 183 28.66 -15.20 13.57
CA LYS A 183 28.37 -15.76 12.26
C LYS A 183 29.07 -15.04 11.11
N THR A 184 29.16 -13.70 11.17
CA THR A 184 29.69 -12.89 10.06
C THR A 184 31.09 -12.35 10.29
N LYS A 185 31.61 -12.46 11.53
CA LYS A 185 32.89 -11.87 11.99
C LYS A 185 32.92 -10.32 11.89
N VAL A 186 31.78 -9.69 11.68
CA VAL A 186 31.62 -8.22 11.62
C VAL A 186 30.96 -7.74 12.91
N ASP A 187 31.48 -6.66 13.48
CA ASP A 187 30.95 -6.04 14.69
C ASP A 187 29.91 -4.95 14.32
N PHE A 188 28.64 -5.24 14.57
CA PHE A 188 27.51 -4.35 14.27
C PHE A 188 27.13 -3.41 15.42
N THR A 189 27.84 -3.43 16.56
CA THR A 189 27.51 -2.60 17.74
C THR A 189 27.66 -1.11 17.49
N TYR A 190 28.42 -0.72 16.46
CA TYR A 190 28.63 0.69 16.06
C TYR A 190 27.63 1.21 15.04
N TYR A 191 26.70 0.38 14.54
CA TYR A 191 25.64 0.85 13.66
C TYR A 191 24.56 1.60 14.45
N LYS A 192 24.26 2.83 14.01
CA LYS A 192 23.20 3.62 14.65
C LYS A 192 21.83 2.98 14.42
N PRO A 193 20.94 2.92 15.44
CA PRO A 193 19.60 2.35 15.32
C PRO A 193 18.67 3.07 14.30
N SER A 194 19.08 4.24 13.82
CA SER A 194 18.32 5.09 12.90
C SER A 194 18.79 5.00 11.43
N THR A 195 19.64 4.02 11.11
CA THR A 195 20.12 3.83 9.73
C THR A 195 19.42 2.64 9.08
#